data_3c3fdee37318a4ba9e6e39628db8822f
#
_entry.id   3c3fdee37318a4ba9e6e39628db8822f
#
_cell.length_a   1.000
_cell.length_b   1.000
_cell.length_c   1.000
_cell.angle_alpha   90.00
_cell.angle_beta   90.00
_cell.angle_gamma   90.00
#
_symmetry.space_group_name_H-M   'P 1'
#
loop_
_entity.id
_entity.type
_entity.pdbx_description
1 polymer ?
#
loop_
_entity_poly.entity_id
_entity_poly.type
_entity_poly.pdbx_seq_one_letter_code
_entity_poly.pdbx_strand_id
1 'polypeptide(L)'
;MELQRIDAENREEDIIVTLECELYEFYNGAVKEVSVSRKQMLSSTTGCVVNTERFPITILPGYSEETKLVFEGRGHESFGARPSDLIIKFAQVPLPNFERRGDDLVYTATLSLAQSLKMQPIAVDTLDNRKVFCAPDQVISPTTELRVPGEGMPRALTGDIVADTTTQL
;
A
#
# COMPACT_ATOMS: atom_id res chain seq x y z
N MET A 1 -11.86 -32.93 -20.06
CA MET A 1 -11.23 -32.53 -18.78
C MET A 1 -9.71 -32.63 -18.76
N GLU A 2 -9.10 -33.07 -19.83
CA GLU A 2 -7.61 -33.26 -19.89
C GLU A 2 -6.84 -32.07 -20.49
N LEU A 3 -7.51 -31.21 -21.24
CA LEU A 3 -6.88 -30.06 -21.90
C LEU A 3 -6.49 -28.89 -20.96
N GLN A 4 -7.10 -28.79 -19.76
CA GLN A 4 -6.77 -27.74 -18.79
C GLN A 4 -5.56 -28.08 -17.90
N ARG A 5 -5.08 -29.31 -17.88
CA ARG A 5 -3.90 -29.71 -17.09
C ARG A 5 -2.57 -29.50 -17.81
N ILE A 6 -2.58 -29.47 -19.14
CA ILE A 6 -1.37 -29.34 -19.95
C ILE A 6 -0.86 -27.88 -19.95
N ASP A 7 -1.76 -26.90 -19.83
CA ASP A 7 -1.39 -25.47 -19.81
C ASP A 7 -0.71 -25.02 -18.52
N ALA A 8 -0.89 -25.75 -17.41
CA ALA A 8 -0.29 -25.39 -16.11
C ALA A 8 1.16 -25.90 -15.95
N GLU A 9 1.54 -26.94 -16.67
CA GLU A 9 2.87 -27.56 -16.53
C GLU A 9 3.97 -26.90 -17.37
N ASN A 10 3.63 -26.02 -18.30
CA ASN A 10 4.58 -25.41 -19.23
C ASN A 10 4.60 -23.87 -19.17
N ARG A 11 4.24 -23.29 -18.01
CA ARG A 11 4.24 -21.84 -17.78
C ARG A 11 5.46 -21.47 -16.93
N GLU A 12 6.17 -20.41 -17.30
CA GLU A 12 7.23 -19.85 -16.46
C GLU A 12 6.63 -19.24 -15.19
N GLU A 13 7.47 -19.11 -14.16
CA GLU A 13 7.08 -18.51 -12.88
C GLU A 13 6.68 -17.04 -13.07
N ASP A 14 5.68 -16.62 -12.31
CA ASP A 14 5.24 -15.23 -12.32
C ASP A 14 6.32 -14.31 -11.75
N ILE A 15 6.42 -13.11 -12.32
CA ILE A 15 7.33 -12.10 -11.81
C ILE A 15 6.64 -11.39 -10.65
N ILE A 16 7.20 -11.51 -9.45
CA ILE A 16 6.69 -10.82 -8.27
C ILE A 16 7.62 -9.68 -7.94
N VAL A 17 7.08 -8.46 -7.93
CA VAL A 17 7.81 -7.24 -7.54
C VAL A 17 7.15 -6.64 -6.32
N THR A 18 7.94 -6.37 -5.28
CA THR A 18 7.48 -5.66 -4.09
C THR A 18 7.80 -4.18 -4.24
N LEU A 19 6.77 -3.35 -4.18
CA LEU A 19 6.86 -1.90 -4.26
C LEU A 19 6.74 -1.31 -2.86
N GLU A 20 7.82 -0.69 -2.38
CA GLU A 20 7.80 0.01 -1.11
C GLU A 20 7.03 1.33 -1.25
N CYS A 21 6.07 1.52 -0.35
CA CYS A 21 5.21 2.68 -0.32
C CYS A 21 5.14 3.27 1.08
N GLU A 22 5.14 4.57 1.16
CA GLU A 22 4.96 5.28 2.41
C GLU A 22 3.47 5.38 2.77
N LEU A 23 3.16 5.53 4.05
CA LEU A 23 1.78 5.54 4.53
C LEU A 23 0.94 6.67 3.89
N TYR A 24 1.56 7.84 3.63
CA TYR A 24 0.87 8.95 2.97
C TYR A 24 0.52 8.64 1.50
N GLU A 25 1.27 7.75 0.83
CA GLU A 25 0.98 7.34 -0.55
C GLU A 25 -0.26 6.43 -0.60
N PHE A 26 -0.44 5.61 0.43
CA PHE A 26 -1.69 4.84 0.59
C PHE A 26 -2.88 5.72 1.00
N TYR A 27 -2.60 6.86 1.63
CA TYR A 27 -3.63 7.81 2.05
C TYR A 27 -4.09 8.70 0.89
N ASN A 28 -3.16 9.34 0.20
CA ASN A 28 -3.45 10.31 -0.86
C ASN A 28 -3.51 9.70 -2.27
N GLY A 29 -2.97 8.51 -2.43
CA GLY A 29 -2.67 7.95 -3.74
C GLY A 29 -1.38 8.50 -4.33
N ALA A 30 -0.76 7.71 -5.20
CA ALA A 30 0.47 8.08 -5.90
C ALA A 30 0.62 7.32 -7.22
N VAL A 31 1.52 7.78 -8.08
CA VAL A 31 1.95 7.03 -9.26
C VAL A 31 3.44 6.79 -9.14
N LYS A 32 3.84 5.52 -9.18
CA LYS A 32 5.25 5.09 -9.15
C LYS A 32 5.59 4.29 -10.41
N GLU A 33 6.82 4.40 -10.88
CA GLU A 33 7.32 3.57 -11.95
C GLU A 33 8.13 2.40 -11.40
N VAL A 34 7.84 1.21 -11.90
CA VAL A 34 8.57 -0.01 -11.58
C VAL A 34 9.27 -0.51 -12.84
N SER A 35 10.58 -0.75 -12.74
CA SER A 35 11.37 -1.34 -13.83
C SER A 35 11.40 -2.85 -13.64
N VAL A 36 10.92 -3.58 -14.62
CA VAL A 36 10.85 -5.05 -14.60
C VAL A 36 11.68 -5.60 -15.75
N SER A 37 12.61 -6.46 -15.42
CA SER A 37 13.39 -7.21 -16.43
C SER A 37 12.67 -8.52 -16.73
N ARG A 38 12.26 -8.69 -17.97
CA ARG A 38 11.55 -9.90 -18.42
C ARG A 38 12.19 -10.50 -19.67
N LYS A 39 12.05 -11.81 -19.82
CA LYS A 39 12.42 -12.51 -21.02
C LYS A 39 11.34 -12.27 -22.07
N GLN A 40 11.72 -11.77 -23.24
CA GLN A 40 10.83 -11.61 -24.40
C GLN A 40 11.31 -12.49 -25.55
N MET A 41 10.40 -13.11 -26.27
CA MET A 41 10.69 -13.82 -27.48
C MET A 41 10.69 -12.88 -28.68
N LEU A 42 11.85 -12.79 -29.37
CA LEU A 42 11.95 -11.99 -30.60
C LEU A 42 11.48 -12.76 -31.83
N SER A 43 11.73 -14.07 -31.88
CA SER A 43 11.31 -14.96 -32.97
C SER A 43 11.56 -16.41 -32.55
N SER A 44 10.85 -17.33 -33.17
CA SER A 44 11.05 -18.77 -32.97
C SER A 44 12.47 -19.24 -33.34
N THR A 45 13.23 -18.44 -34.06
CA THR A 45 14.58 -18.77 -34.53
C THR A 45 15.69 -18.04 -33.78
N THR A 46 15.38 -16.91 -33.12
CA THR A 46 16.40 -15.99 -32.54
C THR A 46 16.57 -16.14 -31.03
N GLY A 47 15.68 -16.86 -30.35
CA GLY A 47 15.75 -17.09 -28.91
C GLY A 47 15.11 -15.97 -28.06
N CYS A 48 15.34 -16.05 -26.76
CA CYS A 48 14.82 -15.08 -25.79
C CYS A 48 15.86 -13.97 -25.52
N VAL A 49 15.37 -12.74 -25.40
CA VAL A 49 16.16 -11.58 -24.95
C VAL A 49 15.58 -11.03 -23.68
N VAL A 50 16.46 -10.66 -22.75
CA VAL A 50 16.03 -9.97 -21.53
C VAL A 50 15.85 -8.49 -21.86
N ASN A 51 14.64 -8.01 -21.70
CA ASN A 51 14.28 -6.60 -21.86
C ASN A 51 13.80 -6.02 -20.53
N THR A 52 14.20 -4.77 -20.26
CA THR A 52 13.71 -4.04 -19.08
C THR A 52 12.64 -3.06 -19.52
N GLU A 53 11.45 -3.26 -19.01
CA GLU A 53 10.28 -2.43 -19.29
C GLU A 53 9.85 -1.68 -18.03
N ARG A 54 9.37 -0.45 -18.21
CA ARG A 54 8.86 0.38 -17.11
C ARG A 54 7.35 0.33 -17.08
N PHE A 55 6.81 0.03 -15.91
CA PHE A 55 5.37 -0.01 -15.68
C PHE A 55 4.98 1.11 -14.72
N PRO A 56 4.10 2.04 -15.15
CA PRO A 56 3.51 3.00 -14.24
C PRO A 56 2.47 2.29 -13.38
N ILE A 57 2.67 2.31 -12.08
CA ILE A 57 1.77 1.72 -11.08
C ILE A 57 1.03 2.83 -10.37
N THR A 58 -0.29 2.85 -10.54
CA THR A 58 -1.17 3.78 -9.83
C THR A 58 -1.58 3.18 -8.50
N ILE A 59 -1.22 3.85 -7.42
CA ILE A 59 -1.62 3.52 -6.06
C ILE A 59 -2.86 4.33 -5.75
N LEU A 60 -3.98 3.65 -5.51
CA LEU A 60 -5.22 4.34 -5.14
C LEU A 60 -5.30 4.53 -3.62
N PRO A 61 -5.94 5.62 -3.16
CA PRO A 61 -6.21 5.80 -1.74
C PRO A 61 -6.91 4.58 -1.12
N GLY A 62 -6.45 4.18 0.04
CA GLY A 62 -6.97 3.00 0.74
C GLY A 62 -6.27 1.67 0.43
N TYR A 63 -5.35 1.62 -0.52
CA TYR A 63 -4.54 0.42 -0.72
C TYR A 63 -3.77 0.05 0.55
N SER A 64 -3.45 -1.24 0.67
CA SER A 64 -2.71 -1.81 1.79
C SER A 64 -1.67 -2.82 1.31
N GLU A 65 -0.89 -3.36 2.22
CA GLU A 65 0.06 -4.46 1.93
C GLU A 65 -0.63 -5.73 1.41
N GLU A 66 -1.92 -5.91 1.71
CA GLU A 66 -2.70 -7.04 1.21
C GLU A 66 -3.11 -6.88 -0.26
N THR A 67 -3.07 -5.64 -0.78
CA THR A 67 -3.42 -5.33 -2.16
C THR A 67 -2.38 -5.89 -3.11
N LYS A 68 -2.84 -6.54 -4.17
CA LYS A 68 -2.00 -7.08 -5.25
C LYS A 68 -2.55 -6.61 -6.58
N LEU A 69 -1.66 -6.12 -7.44
CA LEU A 69 -2.00 -5.82 -8.82
C LEU A 69 -1.42 -6.91 -9.71
N VAL A 70 -2.27 -7.53 -10.52
CA VAL A 70 -1.89 -8.59 -11.45
C VAL A 70 -1.99 -8.03 -12.86
N PHE A 71 -0.88 -8.05 -13.58
CA PHE A 71 -0.80 -7.72 -15.00
C PHE A 71 -0.65 -9.01 -15.78
N GLU A 72 -1.75 -9.50 -16.31
CA GLU A 72 -1.81 -10.76 -17.04
C GLU A 72 -0.92 -10.75 -18.28
N GLY A 73 -0.11 -11.80 -18.46
CA GLY A 73 0.77 -11.97 -19.62
C GLY A 73 1.91 -10.95 -19.73
N ARG A 74 2.23 -10.23 -18.66
CA ARG A 74 3.31 -9.24 -18.62
C ARG A 74 4.58 -9.75 -17.93
N GLY A 75 4.66 -11.03 -17.63
CA GLY A 75 5.85 -11.71 -17.11
C GLY A 75 6.77 -12.24 -18.22
N HIS A 76 7.39 -13.36 -17.94
CA HIS A 76 8.32 -14.02 -18.88
C HIS A 76 7.57 -14.70 -20.04
N GLU A 77 8.17 -14.62 -21.22
CA GLU A 77 7.69 -15.30 -22.42
C GLU A 77 8.59 -16.52 -22.71
N SER A 78 7.98 -17.68 -22.95
CA SER A 78 8.65 -18.93 -23.33
C SER A 78 8.03 -19.55 -24.57
N PHE A 79 8.81 -20.32 -25.31
CA PHE A 79 8.35 -20.97 -26.53
C PHE A 79 7.28 -22.01 -26.24
N GLY A 80 6.15 -21.89 -26.91
CA GLY A 80 5.06 -22.87 -26.78
C GLY A 80 4.24 -22.79 -25.49
N ALA A 81 4.49 -21.77 -24.64
CA ALA A 81 3.78 -21.53 -23.40
C ALA A 81 3.11 -20.16 -23.39
N ARG A 82 2.10 -20.00 -22.55
CA ARG A 82 1.53 -18.67 -22.29
C ARG A 82 2.52 -17.83 -21.49
N PRO A 83 2.62 -16.52 -21.77
CA PRO A 83 3.41 -15.62 -20.92
C PRO A 83 2.97 -15.70 -19.46
N SER A 84 3.90 -15.61 -18.54
CA SER A 84 3.60 -15.51 -17.13
C SER A 84 3.06 -14.13 -16.75
N ASP A 85 2.58 -13.97 -15.52
CA ASP A 85 2.02 -12.71 -15.07
C ASP A 85 3.07 -11.88 -14.30
N LEU A 86 2.86 -10.58 -14.29
CA LEU A 86 3.59 -9.66 -13.42
C LEU A 86 2.69 -9.31 -12.24
N ILE A 87 3.13 -9.63 -11.04
CA ILE A 87 2.40 -9.37 -9.80
C ILE A 87 3.13 -8.31 -9.00
N ILE A 88 2.47 -7.18 -8.77
CA ILE A 88 2.98 -6.13 -7.89
C ILE A 88 2.36 -6.31 -6.50
N LYS A 89 3.21 -6.44 -5.50
CA LYS A 89 2.85 -6.43 -4.09
C LYS A 89 3.31 -5.12 -3.47
N PHE A 90 2.59 -4.66 -2.47
CA PHE A 90 2.94 -3.45 -1.74
C PHE A 90 3.55 -3.81 -0.39
N ALA A 91 4.55 -3.04 0.03
CA ALA A 91 5.13 -3.09 1.37
C ALA A 91 5.11 -1.68 1.96
N GLN A 92 4.59 -1.54 3.16
CA GLN A 92 4.52 -0.25 3.83
C GLN A 92 5.86 0.07 4.49
N VAL A 93 6.41 1.23 4.19
CA VAL A 93 7.56 1.77 4.92
C VAL A 93 7.06 2.33 6.25
N PRO A 94 7.68 1.92 7.38
CA PRO A 94 7.29 2.44 8.69
C PRO A 94 7.44 3.97 8.76
N LEU A 95 6.40 4.65 9.25
CA LEU A 95 6.40 6.08 9.48
C LEU A 95 6.51 6.35 10.99
N PRO A 96 7.48 7.14 11.46
CA PRO A 96 7.59 7.47 12.86
C PRO A 96 6.30 8.09 13.42
N ASN A 97 5.91 7.65 14.61
CA ASN A 97 4.71 8.07 15.33
C ASN A 97 3.37 7.65 14.72
N PHE A 98 3.35 7.05 13.54
CA PHE A 98 2.15 6.53 12.92
C PHE A 98 2.20 5.01 12.78
N GLU A 99 1.11 4.35 13.15
CA GLU A 99 0.87 2.93 12.92
C GLU A 99 -0.50 2.76 12.26
N ARG A 100 -0.56 1.98 11.21
CA ARG A 100 -1.83 1.63 10.56
C ARG A 100 -2.38 0.35 11.18
N ARG A 101 -3.64 0.37 11.59
CA ARG A 101 -4.38 -0.80 12.07
C ARG A 101 -5.65 -0.98 11.27
N GLY A 102 -5.54 -1.67 10.13
CA GLY A 102 -6.64 -1.80 9.18
C GLY A 102 -6.99 -0.47 8.51
N ASP A 103 -8.16 0.07 8.79
CA ASP A 103 -8.59 1.39 8.31
C ASP A 103 -8.30 2.50 9.34
N ASP A 104 -7.91 2.15 10.55
CA ASP A 104 -7.57 3.11 11.60
C ASP A 104 -6.09 3.52 11.53
N LEU A 105 -5.83 4.77 11.93
CA LEU A 105 -4.49 5.30 12.15
C LEU A 105 -4.26 5.52 13.64
N VAL A 106 -3.16 5.02 14.14
CA VAL A 106 -2.70 5.27 15.50
C VAL A 106 -1.53 6.22 15.46
N TYR A 107 -1.67 7.36 16.11
CA TYR A 107 -0.61 8.35 16.27
C TYR A 107 -0.12 8.36 17.71
N THR A 108 1.17 8.20 17.90
CA THR A 108 1.79 8.25 19.24
C THR A 108 2.32 9.65 19.49
N ALA A 109 1.64 10.41 20.35
CA ALA A 109 2.05 11.74 20.77
C ALA A 109 2.99 11.67 21.96
N THR A 110 4.10 12.39 21.89
CA THR A 110 5.01 12.57 23.04
C THR A 110 4.70 13.87 23.74
N LEU A 111 4.28 13.81 24.99
CA LEU A 111 3.91 14.96 25.79
C LEU A 111 4.83 15.10 27.01
N SER A 112 5.09 16.35 27.43
CA SER A 112 5.69 16.60 28.72
C SER A 112 4.66 16.41 29.84
N LEU A 113 5.12 16.11 31.05
CA LEU A 113 4.25 15.99 32.22
C LEU A 113 3.40 17.28 32.43
N ALA A 114 4.00 18.45 32.20
CA ALA A 114 3.29 19.71 32.34
C ALA A 114 2.16 19.88 31.34
N GLN A 115 2.33 19.37 30.10
CA GLN A 115 1.27 19.38 29.08
C GLN A 115 0.16 18.40 29.44
N SER A 116 0.49 17.18 29.91
CA SER A 116 -0.50 16.19 30.29
C SER A 116 -1.40 16.64 31.45
N LEU A 117 -0.82 17.36 32.41
CA LEU A 117 -1.57 17.88 33.57
C LEU A 117 -2.44 19.10 33.23
N LYS A 118 -2.04 19.90 32.24
CA LYS A 118 -2.77 21.14 31.88
C LYS A 118 -4.00 20.89 31.01
N MET A 119 -4.24 19.68 30.56
CA MET A 119 -5.36 19.32 29.66
C MET A 119 -5.45 20.28 28.44
N GLN A 120 -4.30 20.68 27.91
CA GLN A 120 -4.26 21.54 26.73
C GLN A 120 -4.54 20.72 25.46
N PRO A 121 -5.18 21.33 24.44
CA PRO A 121 -5.34 20.66 23.17
C PRO A 121 -3.99 20.21 22.59
N ILE A 122 -3.94 18.97 22.14
CA ILE A 122 -2.78 18.36 21.51
C ILE A 122 -2.92 18.53 20.01
N ALA A 123 -1.92 19.11 19.38
CA ALA A 123 -1.87 19.18 17.93
C ALA A 123 -1.29 17.88 17.36
N VAL A 124 -2.01 17.25 16.46
CA VAL A 124 -1.62 16.05 15.73
C VAL A 124 -1.49 16.43 14.26
N ASP A 125 -0.35 16.13 13.66
CA ASP A 125 -0.15 16.29 12.23
C ASP A 125 -0.81 15.11 11.52
N THR A 126 -1.68 15.38 10.54
CA THR A 126 -2.35 14.35 9.74
C THR A 126 -1.53 14.00 8.50
N LEU A 127 -1.85 12.88 7.84
CA LEU A 127 -1.14 12.43 6.63
C LEU A 127 -1.35 13.35 5.41
N ASP A 128 -2.34 14.22 5.44
CA ASP A 128 -2.62 15.23 4.42
C ASP A 128 -2.08 16.63 4.76
N ASN A 129 -1.11 16.69 5.71
CA ASN A 129 -0.48 17.93 6.17
C ASN A 129 -1.43 18.95 6.84
N ARG A 130 -2.59 18.50 7.32
CA ARG A 130 -3.43 19.31 8.23
C ARG A 130 -2.99 19.13 9.68
N LYS A 131 -3.46 20.00 10.55
CA LYS A 131 -3.33 19.83 12.00
C LYS A 131 -4.70 19.68 12.61
N VAL A 132 -4.88 18.61 13.36
CA VAL A 132 -6.08 18.35 14.14
C VAL A 132 -5.75 18.55 15.61
N PHE A 133 -6.65 19.23 16.31
CA PHE A 133 -6.48 19.50 17.74
C PHE A 133 -7.39 18.60 18.55
N CYS A 134 -6.78 17.76 19.38
CA CYS A 134 -7.49 16.88 20.29
C CYS A 134 -7.51 17.48 21.68
N ALA A 135 -8.67 17.83 22.19
CA ALA A 135 -8.84 18.33 23.53
C ALA A 135 -9.16 17.16 24.48
N PRO A 136 -8.29 16.85 25.46
CA PRO A 136 -8.60 15.86 26.47
C PRO A 136 -9.65 16.38 27.45
N ASP A 137 -10.54 15.52 27.88
CA ASP A 137 -11.54 15.79 28.91
C ASP A 137 -11.06 15.47 30.34
N GLN A 138 -9.92 14.82 30.44
CA GLN A 138 -9.28 14.41 31.68
C GLN A 138 -7.75 14.51 31.58
N VAL A 139 -7.07 14.38 32.73
CA VAL A 139 -5.62 14.31 32.77
C VAL A 139 -5.11 13.11 31.97
N ILE A 140 -4.17 13.38 31.09
CA ILE A 140 -3.61 12.37 30.19
C ILE A 140 -2.60 11.50 30.95
N SER A 141 -2.79 10.20 30.91
CA SER A 141 -1.84 9.18 31.38
C SER A 141 -1.11 8.55 30.17
N PRO A 142 -0.03 7.79 30.39
CA PRO A 142 0.67 7.08 29.30
C PRO A 142 -0.18 6.04 28.55
N THR A 143 -1.33 5.69 29.09
CA THR A 143 -2.27 4.72 28.51
C THR A 143 -3.56 5.38 28.02
N THR A 144 -3.64 6.70 28.02
CA THR A 144 -4.82 7.43 27.55
C THR A 144 -4.87 7.39 26.03
N GLU A 145 -6.00 6.96 25.50
CA GLU A 145 -6.30 6.97 24.07
C GLU A 145 -7.40 8.00 23.81
N LEU A 146 -7.14 8.92 22.88
CA LEU A 146 -8.12 9.89 22.41
C LEU A 146 -8.54 9.51 20.99
N ARG A 147 -9.84 9.51 20.72
CA ARG A 147 -10.38 9.20 19.38
C ARG A 147 -10.74 10.47 18.65
N VAL A 148 -10.27 10.56 17.41
CA VAL A 148 -10.65 11.61 16.47
C VAL A 148 -11.37 10.95 15.29
N PRO A 149 -12.69 11.04 15.23
CA PRO A 149 -13.44 10.42 14.15
C PRO A 149 -13.15 11.11 12.80
N GLY A 150 -13.09 10.32 11.75
CA GLY A 150 -12.90 10.83 10.38
C GLY A 150 -11.47 11.10 9.95
N GLU A 151 -10.45 10.79 10.77
CA GLU A 151 -9.04 11.10 10.50
C GLU A 151 -8.16 9.87 10.27
N GLY A 152 -8.72 8.71 9.94
CA GLY A 152 -7.91 7.56 9.60
C GLY A 152 -7.74 7.31 8.09
N MET A 153 -7.54 6.07 7.66
CA MET A 153 -7.32 5.73 6.25
C MET A 153 -8.59 5.83 5.41
N PRO A 154 -8.49 6.35 4.19
CA PRO A 154 -9.59 6.22 3.25
C PRO A 154 -9.80 4.73 2.94
N ARG A 155 -11.07 4.35 2.78
CA ARG A 155 -11.40 2.99 2.35
C ARG A 155 -11.20 2.87 0.85
N ALA A 156 -10.46 1.84 0.43
CA ALA A 156 -10.38 1.51 -0.97
C ALA A 156 -11.77 1.08 -1.45
N LEU A 157 -12.31 1.82 -2.38
CA LEU A 157 -13.65 1.56 -2.88
C LEU A 157 -13.61 0.84 -4.22
N THR A 158 -14.30 -0.23 -4.22
CA THR A 158 -15.04 -0.65 -5.40
C THR A 158 -16.23 0.32 -5.56
N GLY A 159 -15.98 1.55 -5.96
CA GLY A 159 -17.02 2.45 -6.43
C GLY A 159 -17.23 3.80 -5.76
N ASP A 160 -17.10 3.97 -4.44
CA ASP A 160 -17.36 5.26 -3.79
C ASP A 160 -16.45 5.52 -2.58
N ILE A 161 -15.88 6.71 -2.45
CA ILE A 161 -14.98 7.12 -1.36
C ILE A 161 -15.83 7.54 -0.16
N VAL A 162 -15.99 6.69 0.83
CA VAL A 162 -16.49 7.07 2.14
C VAL A 162 -15.35 6.98 3.14
N ALA A 163 -14.82 8.12 3.54
CA ALA A 163 -13.90 8.20 4.66
C ALA A 163 -14.70 8.02 5.95
N ASP A 164 -14.70 6.83 6.50
CA ASP A 164 -15.15 6.62 7.87
C ASP A 164 -13.98 6.06 8.66
N THR A 165 -13.41 6.88 9.52
CA THR A 165 -12.15 6.54 10.13
C THR A 165 -12.10 6.99 11.57
N THR A 166 -11.75 6.06 12.41
CA THR A 166 -11.50 6.29 13.83
C THR A 166 -10.00 6.36 14.05
N THR A 167 -9.49 7.52 14.44
CA THR A 167 -8.11 7.68 14.90
C THR A 167 -8.07 7.41 16.40
N GLN A 168 -7.24 6.49 16.83
CA GLN A 168 -6.86 6.33 18.26
C GLN A 168 -5.57 7.10 18.51
N LEU A 169 -5.56 7.95 19.51
CA LEU A 169 -4.37 8.62 20.03
C LEU A 169 -3.87 7.90 21.26
#